data_b3c869d0c78c3250476fbd8b8da7a98c
#
_entry.id   b3c869d0c78c3250476fbd8b8da7a98c
#
_cell.length_a   1.000
_cell.length_b   1.000
_cell.length_c   1.000
_cell.angle_alpha   90.00
_cell.angle_beta   90.00
_cell.angle_gamma   90.00
#
_symmetry.space_group_name_H-M   'P 1'
#
loop_
_entity.id
_entity.type
_entity.pdbx_description
1 polymer ?
#
loop_
_entity_poly.entity_id
_entity_poly.type
_entity_poly.pdbx_seq_one_letter_code
_entity_poly.pdbx_strand_id
1 'polypeptide(L)'
;MAIATLIIATLALKATGTTGTKGMVGAIAIGGIICVIAAIAGDTSQDLKTGFIVGATPKKQQIGELIGVIVSAAAIGGVLYLLNEAWSYGSKELPAAQATMMKMLVEGIMNAELPWGLILIGVFIAIVVEIIKVPVMPFAVGMYLPFSFCLLYTSPSPRD
;
A
#
# COMPACT_ATOMS: atom_id res chain seq x y z
N MET A 1 2.96 -0.40 7.76
CA MET A 1 2.67 -1.85 7.92
C MET A 1 3.11 -2.65 6.68
N ALA A 2 2.60 -2.37 5.47
CA ALA A 2 2.87 -3.16 4.26
C ALA A 2 4.37 -3.39 3.96
N ILE A 3 5.20 -2.36 4.04
CA ILE A 3 6.65 -2.47 3.76
C ILE A 3 7.35 -3.38 4.76
N ALA A 4 7.04 -3.24 6.05
CA ALA A 4 7.65 -4.06 7.10
C ALA A 4 7.28 -5.54 6.94
N THR A 5 6.00 -5.84 6.68
CA THR A 5 5.54 -7.22 6.45
C THR A 5 6.15 -7.83 5.20
N LEU A 6 6.30 -7.03 4.14
CA LEU A 6 6.95 -7.45 2.91
C LEU A 6 8.43 -7.81 3.13
N ILE A 7 9.16 -6.98 3.87
CA ILE A 7 10.57 -7.22 4.22
C ILE A 7 10.70 -8.51 5.04
N ILE A 8 9.87 -8.68 6.07
CA ILE A 8 9.89 -9.88 6.92
C ILE A 8 9.54 -11.13 6.11
N ALA A 9 8.50 -11.08 5.27
CA ALA A 9 8.11 -12.21 4.42
C ALA A 9 9.22 -12.57 3.42
N THR A 10 9.86 -11.57 2.82
CA THR A 10 10.96 -11.79 1.87
C THR A 10 12.18 -12.40 2.56
N LEU A 11 12.53 -11.92 3.75
CA LEU A 11 13.63 -12.47 4.54
C LEU A 11 13.34 -13.91 4.98
N ALA A 12 12.11 -14.18 5.43
CA ALA A 12 11.69 -15.52 5.82
C ALA A 12 11.77 -16.52 4.64
N LEU A 13 11.27 -16.13 3.46
CA LEU A 13 11.35 -16.96 2.25
C LEU A 13 12.80 -17.16 1.78
N LYS A 14 13.64 -16.15 1.90
CA LYS A 14 15.08 -16.28 1.62
C LYS A 14 15.76 -17.24 2.59
N ALA A 15 15.41 -17.22 3.87
CA ALA A 15 15.93 -18.12 4.88
C ALA A 15 15.50 -19.58 4.67
N THR A 16 14.29 -19.81 4.11
CA THR A 16 13.83 -21.16 3.73
C THR A 16 14.39 -21.69 2.42
N GLY A 17 15.28 -20.92 1.76
CA GLY A 17 15.93 -21.33 0.52
C GLY A 17 15.07 -21.21 -0.74
N THR A 18 13.86 -20.68 -0.65
CA THR A 18 13.00 -20.39 -1.82
C THR A 18 13.47 -19.09 -2.49
N THR A 19 14.53 -19.20 -3.30
CA THR A 19 15.09 -18.07 -4.06
C THR A 19 14.56 -18.04 -5.49
N GLY A 20 14.76 -16.91 -6.17
CA GLY A 20 14.33 -16.71 -7.56
C GLY A 20 12.88 -16.23 -7.70
N THR A 21 12.35 -16.33 -8.91
CA THR A 21 11.03 -15.77 -9.30
C THR A 21 9.88 -16.30 -8.43
N LYS A 22 9.93 -17.58 -8.06
CA LYS A 22 8.90 -18.20 -7.19
C LYS A 22 8.89 -17.59 -5.79
N GLY A 23 10.07 -17.34 -5.22
CA GLY A 23 10.20 -16.68 -3.93
C GLY A 23 9.71 -15.22 -3.97
N MET A 24 10.01 -14.49 -5.03
CA MET A 24 9.54 -13.11 -5.22
C MET A 24 8.01 -13.01 -5.30
N VAL A 25 7.40 -13.86 -6.11
CA VAL A 25 5.92 -13.92 -6.24
C VAL A 25 5.29 -14.32 -4.91
N GLY A 26 5.86 -15.30 -4.21
CA GLY A 26 5.39 -15.71 -2.89
C GLY A 26 5.46 -14.58 -1.86
N ALA A 27 6.56 -13.83 -1.82
CA ALA A 27 6.74 -12.69 -0.91
C ALA A 27 5.71 -11.58 -1.18
N ILE A 28 5.49 -11.23 -2.45
CA ILE A 28 4.51 -10.22 -2.84
C ILE A 28 3.09 -10.68 -2.49
N ALA A 29 2.77 -11.95 -2.74
CA ALA A 29 1.45 -12.50 -2.41
C ALA A 29 1.18 -12.49 -0.89
N ILE A 30 2.13 -12.93 -0.07
CA ILE A 30 2.02 -12.91 1.39
C ILE A 30 1.91 -11.45 1.88
N GLY A 31 2.76 -10.55 1.40
CA GLY A 31 2.72 -9.14 1.75
C GLY A 31 1.39 -8.50 1.37
N GLY A 32 0.85 -8.81 0.20
CA GLY A 32 -0.46 -8.34 -0.27
C GLY A 32 -1.61 -8.84 0.62
N ILE A 33 -1.65 -10.12 0.93
CA ILE A 33 -2.68 -10.70 1.82
C ILE A 33 -2.67 -10.04 3.20
N ILE A 34 -1.49 -9.92 3.82
CA ILE A 34 -1.37 -9.30 5.13
C ILE A 34 -1.75 -7.82 5.08
N CYS A 35 -1.40 -7.12 4.01
CA CYS A 35 -1.78 -5.72 3.82
C CYS A 35 -3.30 -5.55 3.73
N VAL A 36 -3.98 -6.41 2.98
CA VAL A 36 -5.45 -6.40 2.87
C VAL A 36 -6.11 -6.70 4.21
N ILE A 37 -5.63 -7.72 4.94
CA ILE A 37 -6.15 -8.06 6.28
C ILE A 37 -5.99 -6.87 7.24
N ALA A 38 -4.83 -6.22 7.24
CA ALA A 38 -4.58 -5.08 8.13
C ALA A 38 -5.45 -3.87 7.76
N ALA A 39 -5.68 -3.61 6.47
CA ALA A 39 -6.55 -2.55 6.00
C ALA A 39 -8.01 -2.79 6.43
N ILE A 40 -8.55 -3.97 6.14
CA ILE A 40 -9.92 -4.35 6.52
C ILE A 40 -10.10 -4.26 8.05
N ALA A 41 -9.14 -4.76 8.83
CA ALA A 41 -9.22 -4.68 10.30
C ALA A 41 -9.24 -3.23 10.81
N GLY A 42 -8.47 -2.33 10.16
CA GLY A 42 -8.47 -0.89 10.46
C GLY A 42 -9.81 -0.24 10.15
N ASP A 43 -10.31 -0.47 8.95
CA ASP A 43 -11.57 0.10 8.46
C ASP A 43 -12.75 -0.40 9.30
N THR A 44 -12.85 -1.71 9.57
CA THR A 44 -13.89 -2.29 10.44
C THR A 44 -13.86 -1.67 11.84
N SER A 45 -12.69 -1.45 12.41
CA SER A 45 -12.59 -0.86 13.75
C SER A 45 -13.05 0.61 13.78
N GLN A 46 -12.75 1.38 12.73
CA GLN A 46 -13.21 2.77 12.59
C GLN A 46 -14.72 2.85 12.36
N ASP A 47 -15.25 1.99 11.49
CA ASP A 47 -16.68 1.93 11.18
C ASP A 47 -17.52 1.53 12.40
N LEU A 48 -17.08 0.53 13.16
CA LEU A 48 -17.73 0.14 14.40
C LEU A 48 -17.69 1.25 15.44
N LYS A 49 -16.59 1.99 15.53
CA LYS A 49 -16.48 3.13 16.44
C LYS A 49 -17.46 4.26 16.04
N THR A 50 -17.52 4.57 14.76
CA THR A 50 -18.45 5.56 14.22
C THR A 50 -19.89 5.11 14.43
N GLY A 51 -20.20 3.86 14.14
CA GLY A 51 -21.51 3.24 14.36
C GLY A 51 -21.94 3.28 15.82
N PHE A 52 -21.03 3.05 16.75
CA PHE A 52 -21.30 3.18 18.18
C PHE A 52 -21.71 4.60 18.59
N ILE A 53 -21.01 5.63 18.04
CA ILE A 53 -21.31 7.02 18.32
C ILE A 53 -22.70 7.42 17.80
N VAL A 54 -23.10 6.91 16.63
CA VAL A 54 -24.41 7.19 15.98
C VAL A 54 -25.53 6.28 16.51
N GLY A 55 -25.23 5.29 17.37
CA GLY A 55 -26.21 4.36 17.91
C GLY A 55 -26.63 3.24 16.97
N ALA A 56 -25.81 2.93 15.97
CA ALA A 56 -26.05 1.84 15.02
C ALA A 56 -25.83 0.45 15.67
N THR A 57 -26.57 -0.54 15.18
CA THR A 57 -26.43 -1.93 15.68
C THR A 57 -25.17 -2.57 15.07
N PRO A 58 -24.14 -2.96 15.87
CA PRO A 58 -22.86 -3.47 15.36
C PRO A 58 -23.02 -4.69 14.44
N LYS A 59 -23.92 -5.60 14.77
CA LYS A 59 -24.20 -6.82 13.98
C LYS A 59 -24.66 -6.49 12.55
N LYS A 60 -25.55 -5.52 12.38
CA LYS A 60 -26.05 -5.13 11.06
C LYS A 60 -24.97 -4.45 10.23
N GLN A 61 -24.12 -3.67 10.87
CA GLN A 61 -23.00 -2.98 10.25
C GLN A 61 -21.98 -3.98 9.72
N GLN A 62 -21.57 -4.96 10.51
CA GLN A 62 -20.64 -6.02 10.08
C GLN A 62 -21.18 -6.88 8.93
N ILE A 63 -22.48 -7.19 8.93
CA ILE A 63 -23.09 -7.92 7.81
C ILE A 63 -23.07 -7.08 6.54
N GLY A 64 -23.39 -5.78 6.64
CA GLY A 64 -23.33 -4.85 5.51
C GLY A 64 -21.92 -4.73 4.94
N GLU A 65 -20.92 -4.61 5.81
CA GLU A 65 -19.50 -4.54 5.46
C GLU A 65 -19.05 -5.81 4.73
N LEU A 66 -19.40 -7.00 5.23
CA LEU A 66 -19.07 -8.28 4.61
C LEU A 66 -19.64 -8.39 3.17
N ILE A 67 -20.90 -8.02 3.00
CA ILE A 67 -21.54 -8.02 1.68
C ILE A 67 -20.84 -7.01 0.76
N GLY A 68 -20.56 -5.80 1.28
CA GLY A 68 -19.84 -4.76 0.54
C GLY A 68 -18.47 -5.22 0.06
N VAL A 69 -17.69 -5.87 0.92
CA VAL A 69 -16.36 -6.40 0.58
C VAL A 69 -16.43 -7.44 -0.53
N ILE A 70 -17.38 -8.38 -0.48
CA ILE A 70 -17.52 -9.42 -1.51
C ILE A 70 -17.88 -8.80 -2.86
N VAL A 71 -18.86 -7.91 -2.91
CA VAL A 71 -19.29 -7.25 -4.14
C VAL A 71 -18.18 -6.36 -4.71
N SER A 72 -17.52 -5.60 -3.84
CA SER A 72 -16.40 -4.73 -4.21
C SER A 72 -15.21 -5.52 -4.75
N ALA A 73 -14.86 -6.64 -4.11
CA ALA A 73 -13.76 -7.49 -4.58
C ALA A 73 -14.02 -8.05 -5.98
N ALA A 74 -15.26 -8.47 -6.25
CA ALA A 74 -15.63 -8.93 -7.59
C ALA A 74 -15.57 -7.81 -8.64
N ALA A 75 -16.07 -6.62 -8.31
CA ALA A 75 -16.04 -5.46 -9.21
C ALA A 75 -14.59 -4.99 -9.47
N ILE A 76 -13.76 -4.87 -8.44
CA ILE A 76 -12.36 -4.44 -8.55
C ILE A 76 -11.55 -5.42 -9.40
N GLY A 77 -11.76 -6.73 -9.24
CA GLY A 77 -11.11 -7.74 -10.07
C GLY A 77 -11.34 -7.52 -11.56
N GLY A 78 -12.59 -7.24 -11.94
CA GLY A 78 -12.95 -6.91 -13.32
C GLY A 78 -12.32 -5.61 -13.82
N VAL A 79 -12.34 -4.57 -13.00
CA VAL A 79 -11.73 -3.26 -13.33
C VAL A 79 -10.23 -3.38 -13.51
N LEU A 80 -9.53 -4.11 -12.61
CA LEU A 80 -8.09 -4.32 -12.72
C LEU A 80 -7.72 -5.07 -14.01
N TYR A 81 -8.52 -6.09 -14.38
CA TYR A 81 -8.32 -6.81 -15.63
C TYR A 81 -8.46 -5.88 -16.85
N LEU A 82 -9.53 -5.08 -16.90
CA LEU A 82 -9.76 -4.12 -17.98
C LEU A 82 -8.67 -3.06 -18.08
N LEU A 83 -8.21 -2.53 -16.93
CA LEU A 83 -7.14 -1.54 -16.89
C LEU A 83 -5.82 -2.12 -17.41
N ASN A 84 -5.51 -3.36 -17.06
CA ASN A 84 -4.31 -4.03 -17.56
C ASN A 84 -4.35 -4.25 -19.07
N GLU A 85 -5.52 -4.56 -19.60
CA GLU A 85 -5.70 -4.78 -21.04
C GLU A 85 -5.65 -3.46 -21.84
N ALA A 86 -6.18 -2.37 -21.27
CA ALA A 86 -6.21 -1.07 -21.92
C ALA A 86 -4.87 -0.33 -21.91
N TRP A 87 -4.15 -0.33 -20.77
CA TRP A 87 -2.96 0.51 -20.59
C TRP A 87 -1.71 -0.21 -20.10
N SER A 88 -1.74 -1.47 -19.73
CA SER A 88 -0.65 -2.22 -19.10
C SER A 88 -0.04 -1.53 -17.87
N TYR A 89 -0.02 -2.21 -16.73
CA TYR A 89 0.56 -1.67 -15.50
C TYR A 89 2.05 -1.36 -15.65
N GLY A 90 2.47 -0.16 -15.21
CA GLY A 90 3.85 0.31 -15.31
C GLY A 90 4.16 1.11 -16.56
N SER A 91 3.16 1.39 -17.43
CA SER A 91 3.29 2.32 -18.55
C SER A 91 3.32 3.77 -18.06
N LYS A 92 3.68 4.72 -18.95
CA LYS A 92 3.65 6.16 -18.63
C LYS A 92 2.25 6.67 -18.32
N GLU A 93 1.21 6.02 -18.87
CA GLU A 93 -0.18 6.39 -18.70
C GLU A 93 -0.80 5.81 -17.44
N LEU A 94 -0.32 4.63 -16.99
CA LEU A 94 -0.72 3.99 -15.74
C LEU A 94 0.49 3.66 -14.86
N PRO A 95 1.15 4.68 -14.27
CA PRO A 95 2.32 4.48 -13.43
C PRO A 95 1.89 3.84 -12.10
N ALA A 96 2.10 2.54 -11.96
CA ALA A 96 1.88 1.81 -10.72
C ALA A 96 3.07 2.02 -9.76
N ALA A 97 3.29 3.27 -9.34
CA ALA A 97 4.48 3.68 -8.57
C ALA A 97 4.68 2.82 -7.31
N GLN A 98 3.61 2.53 -6.57
CA GLN A 98 3.67 1.74 -5.35
C GLN A 98 3.98 0.27 -5.63
N ALA A 99 3.38 -0.32 -6.67
CA ALA A 99 3.67 -1.69 -7.07
C ALA A 99 5.11 -1.85 -7.56
N THR A 100 5.61 -0.86 -8.30
CA THR A 100 7.01 -0.83 -8.77
C THR A 100 7.98 -0.74 -7.59
N MET A 101 7.69 0.10 -6.59
CA MET A 101 8.51 0.20 -5.37
C MET A 101 8.53 -1.11 -4.58
N MET A 102 7.38 -1.77 -4.42
CA MET A 102 7.27 -3.08 -3.77
C MET A 102 8.10 -4.14 -4.52
N LYS A 103 8.01 -4.15 -5.85
CA LYS A 103 8.81 -5.03 -6.69
C LYS A 103 10.31 -4.81 -6.49
N MET A 104 10.77 -3.56 -6.56
CA MET A 104 12.18 -3.21 -6.35
C MET A 104 12.71 -3.63 -4.98
N LEU A 105 11.90 -3.48 -3.92
CA LEU A 105 12.28 -3.94 -2.58
C LEU A 105 12.45 -5.46 -2.51
N VAL A 106 11.52 -6.21 -3.07
CA VAL A 106 11.61 -7.68 -3.07
C VAL A 106 12.78 -8.17 -3.90
N GLU A 107 12.98 -7.63 -5.09
CA GLU A 107 14.12 -7.96 -5.97
C GLU A 107 15.44 -7.60 -5.29
N GLY A 108 15.55 -6.42 -4.71
CA GLY A 108 16.75 -5.97 -4.00
C GLY A 108 17.14 -6.85 -2.82
N ILE A 109 16.17 -7.33 -2.04
CA ILE A 109 16.43 -8.22 -0.91
C ILE A 109 16.78 -9.64 -1.38
N MET A 110 16.07 -10.17 -2.38
CA MET A 110 16.30 -11.51 -2.90
C MET A 110 17.64 -11.62 -3.60
N ASN A 111 17.98 -10.67 -4.46
CA ASN A 111 19.22 -10.66 -5.23
C ASN A 111 20.41 -10.07 -4.46
N ALA A 112 20.19 -9.52 -3.26
CA ALA A 112 21.17 -8.77 -2.47
C ALA A 112 21.79 -7.55 -3.20
N GLU A 113 21.09 -7.01 -4.20
CA GLU A 113 21.48 -5.83 -4.98
C GLU A 113 20.72 -4.58 -4.52
N LEU A 114 20.68 -4.34 -3.22
CA LEU A 114 20.06 -3.14 -2.67
C LEU A 114 20.96 -1.92 -2.93
N PRO A 115 20.41 -0.80 -3.42
CA PRO A 115 21.16 0.45 -3.58
C PRO A 115 21.37 1.12 -2.20
N TRP A 116 22.31 0.59 -1.42
CA TRP A 116 22.58 1.03 -0.04
C TRP A 116 22.80 2.54 0.06
N GLY A 117 23.44 3.15 -0.95
CA GLY A 117 23.65 4.59 -0.97
C GLY A 117 22.36 5.39 -0.95
N LEU A 118 21.37 5.02 -1.76
CA LEU A 118 20.05 5.69 -1.78
C LEU A 118 19.25 5.43 -0.50
N ILE A 119 19.37 4.22 0.05
CA ILE A 119 18.70 3.87 1.33
C ILE A 119 19.26 4.73 2.46
N LEU A 120 20.58 4.89 2.56
CA LEU A 120 21.21 5.72 3.58
C LEU A 120 20.83 7.19 3.45
N ILE A 121 20.76 7.72 2.22
CA ILE A 121 20.29 9.08 1.98
C ILE A 121 18.83 9.23 2.46
N GLY A 122 17.95 8.27 2.13
CA GLY A 122 16.56 8.28 2.59
C GLY A 122 16.43 8.24 4.12
N VAL A 123 17.22 7.41 4.78
CA VAL A 123 17.28 7.36 6.26
C VAL A 123 17.72 8.69 6.83
N PHE A 124 18.75 9.31 6.27
CA PHE A 124 19.25 10.60 6.73
C PHE A 124 18.19 11.71 6.59
N ILE A 125 17.49 11.75 5.44
CA ILE A 125 16.39 12.69 5.21
C ILE A 125 15.26 12.45 6.25
N ALA A 126 14.90 11.21 6.51
CA ALA A 126 13.87 10.87 7.49
C ALA A 126 14.23 11.35 8.91
N ILE A 127 15.50 11.18 9.32
CA ILE A 127 16.00 11.67 10.62
C ILE A 127 15.92 13.20 10.69
N VAL A 128 16.34 13.91 9.65
CA VAL A 128 16.28 15.38 9.60
C VAL A 128 14.83 15.87 9.68
N VAL A 129 13.91 15.25 8.94
CA VAL A 129 12.49 15.61 8.95
C VAL A 129 11.87 15.37 10.33
N GLU A 130 12.25 14.28 11.01
CA GLU A 130 11.80 13.97 12.38
C GLU A 130 12.30 15.00 13.39
N ILE A 131 13.56 15.44 13.28
CA ILE A 131 14.13 16.49 14.14
C ILE A 131 13.39 17.82 13.98
N ILE A 132 12.97 18.15 12.76
CA ILE A 132 12.17 19.35 12.46
C ILE A 132 10.71 19.23 12.96
N LYS A 133 10.31 18.04 13.48
CA LYS A 133 8.95 17.73 13.94
C LYS A 133 7.89 17.78 12.83
N VAL A 134 8.29 17.56 11.58
CA VAL A 134 7.37 17.36 10.48
C VAL A 134 6.96 15.89 10.45
N PRO A 135 5.67 15.56 10.30
CA PRO A 135 5.26 14.17 10.24
C PRO A 135 5.87 13.47 9.01
N VAL A 136 6.76 12.50 9.26
CA VAL A 136 7.58 11.83 8.22
C VAL A 136 6.72 11.07 7.19
N MET A 137 5.60 10.48 7.62
CA MET A 137 4.73 9.70 6.73
C MET A 137 4.09 10.55 5.62
N PRO A 138 3.39 11.66 5.91
CA PRO A 138 2.88 12.55 4.86
C PRO A 138 3.97 13.14 3.98
N PHE A 139 5.12 13.48 4.56
CA PHE A 139 6.28 13.98 3.81
C PHE A 139 6.77 12.94 2.79
N ALA A 140 6.98 11.68 3.22
CA ALA A 140 7.42 10.60 2.35
C ALA A 140 6.39 10.31 1.24
N VAL A 141 5.09 10.28 1.57
CA VAL A 141 4.01 10.08 0.59
C VAL A 141 3.99 11.21 -0.43
N GLY A 142 4.12 12.48 0.00
CA GLY A 142 4.15 13.64 -0.88
C GLY A 142 5.35 13.64 -1.83
N MET A 143 6.46 13.01 -1.45
CA MET A 143 7.66 12.98 -2.28
C MET A 143 7.53 12.02 -3.49
N TYR A 144 6.79 10.92 -3.39
CA TYR A 144 6.64 9.98 -4.50
C TYR A 144 5.31 10.12 -5.26
N LEU A 145 4.32 10.82 -4.71
CA LEU A 145 3.06 11.07 -5.40
C LEU A 145 3.25 12.07 -6.55
N PRO A 146 2.68 11.80 -7.74
CA PRO A 146 2.67 12.77 -8.83
C PRO A 146 1.99 14.07 -8.41
N PHE A 147 2.57 15.20 -8.79
CA PHE A 147 2.08 16.54 -8.42
C PHE A 147 0.63 16.82 -8.82
N SER A 148 0.15 16.14 -9.86
CA SER A 148 -1.23 16.21 -10.33
C SER A 148 -2.26 15.76 -9.28
N PHE A 149 -1.92 14.80 -8.42
CA PHE A 149 -2.81 14.36 -7.35
C PHE A 149 -2.89 15.38 -6.20
N CYS A 150 -1.79 16.07 -5.91
CA CYS A 150 -1.78 17.11 -4.88
C CYS A 150 -2.64 18.32 -5.27
N LEU A 151 -2.66 18.70 -6.54
CA LEU A 151 -3.45 19.83 -7.04
C LEU A 151 -4.95 19.60 -6.93
N LEU A 152 -5.43 18.36 -7.08
CA LEU A 152 -6.84 18.02 -6.90
C LEU A 152 -7.32 18.18 -5.46
N TYR A 153 -6.42 17.97 -4.48
CA TYR A 153 -6.75 18.11 -3.06
C TYR A 153 -6.62 19.53 -2.53
N THR A 154 -5.78 20.36 -3.15
CA THR A 154 -5.51 21.73 -2.71
C THR A 154 -6.26 22.78 -3.51
N SER A 155 -6.99 22.39 -4.55
CA SER A 155 -7.87 23.27 -5.28
C SER A 155 -9.03 23.73 -4.37
N PRO A 156 -9.20 25.05 -4.13
CA PRO A 156 -10.29 25.53 -3.31
C PRO A 156 -11.62 25.09 -3.90
N SER A 157 -12.47 24.51 -3.06
CA SER A 157 -13.83 24.15 -3.46
C SER A 157 -14.60 25.42 -3.86
N PRO A 158 -15.36 25.40 -4.96
CA PRO A 158 -16.21 26.55 -5.32
C PRO A 158 -17.30 26.89 -4.28
N ARG A 159 -17.30 26.21 -3.13
CA ARG A 159 -18.26 26.38 -2.03
C ARG A 159 -17.67 27.08 -0.80
N ASP A 160 -16.40 27.40 -0.80
CA ASP A 160 -15.73 28.22 0.19
C ASP A 160 -15.64 29.67 -0.33
#